data_aeb95dc45f1b710b569b64a85c30b7bf
#
_entry.id   aeb95dc45f1b710b569b64a85c30b7bf
#
_cell.length_a   1.000
_cell.length_b   1.000
_cell.length_c   1.000
_cell.angle_alpha   90.00
_cell.angle_beta   90.00
_cell.angle_gamma   90.00
#
_symmetry.space_group_name_H-M   'P 1'
#
loop_
_entity.id
_entity.type
_entity.pdbx_description
1 polymer ?
#
loop_
_entity_poly.entity_id
_entity_poly.type
_entity_poly.pdbx_seq_one_letter_code
_entity_poly.pdbx_strand_id
1 'polypeptide(L)'
;MFKRTLFFIAPLALVIGCSGNVQNPVDRITYRDEPLVRDVETGMTQARVLSIGGEPSRATTRTVVPGLCHDYILNRDGKQQPYYVSFDSAGRVDGQGFLTCKQLEENQRNLRR
;
A
#
# COMPACT_ATOMS: atom_id res chain seq x y z
N MET A 1 -2.32 -41.87 24.37
CA MET A 1 -2.38 -41.58 23.89
C MET A 1 -2.82 -40.68 23.33
N PHE A 2 -3.05 -40.51 23.12
CA PHE A 2 -3.38 -39.79 22.45
C PHE A 2 -3.41 -38.64 22.28
N LYS A 3 -3.24 -38.32 22.31
CA LYS A 3 -3.08 -37.39 22.22
C LYS A 3 -2.99 -36.50 21.59
N ARG A 4 -2.75 -36.41 21.30
CA ARG A 4 -2.36 -35.71 20.75
C ARG A 4 -2.78 -34.94 19.94
N THR A 5 -2.93 -34.94 19.71
CA THR A 5 -3.18 -34.31 18.95
C THR A 5 -3.62 -33.20 18.80
N LEU A 6 -3.84 -33.02 18.92
CA LEU A 6 -4.25 -32.10 18.83
C LEU A 6 -4.07 -30.92 18.39
N PHE A 7 -3.85 -30.72 18.25
CA PHE A 7 -3.53 -29.69 18.06
C PHE A 7 -3.63 -28.97 17.14
N PHE A 8 -3.56 -29.03 16.98
CA PHE A 8 -3.41 -28.36 16.28
C PHE A 8 -3.99 -27.55 15.73
N ILE A 9 -4.10 -27.65 15.76
CA ILE A 9 -4.56 -27.01 15.29
C ILE A 9 -4.55 -25.78 15.11
N ALA A 10 -4.21 -25.83 15.38
CA ALA A 10 -4.21 -24.92 15.24
C ALA A 10 -4.22 -23.93 14.68
N PRO A 11 -3.98 -23.79 14.56
CA PRO A 11 -3.84 -22.87 14.16
C PRO A 11 -4.31 -22.09 13.37
N LEU A 12 -4.54 -22.33 13.30
CA LEU A 12 -4.85 -21.73 12.70
C LEU A 12 -5.20 -20.65 12.52
N ALA A 13 -5.09 -20.65 12.71
CA ALA A 13 -5.44 -19.79 12.61
C ALA A 13 -5.33 -18.72 12.26
N LEU A 14 -5.20 -18.76 12.24
CA LEU A 14 -4.95 -17.88 12.02
C LEU A 14 -5.19 -17.03 11.23
N VAL A 15 -5.21 -17.19 10.97
CA VAL A 15 -5.26 -16.44 10.36
C VAL A 15 -5.81 -15.59 9.99
N ILE A 16 -5.90 -15.82 10.06
CA ILE A 16 -6.45 -15.15 9.73
C ILE A 16 -6.70 -14.01 9.65
N GLY A 17 -6.55 -13.92 10.15
CA GLY A 17 -6.86 -12.75 10.21
C GLY A 17 -6.91 -11.98 9.23
N CYS A 18 -7.14 -12.15 8.69
CA CYS A 18 -6.97 -11.36 7.81
C CYS A 18 -7.48 -10.11 7.72
N SER A 19 -6.98 -9.26 7.57
CA SER A 19 -7.50 -7.94 7.58
C SER A 19 -7.89 -7.52 6.21
N GLY A 20 -8.83 -6.61 6.11
CA GLY A 20 -9.34 -6.18 4.83
C GLY A 20 -8.41 -5.28 4.06
N ASN A 21 -7.35 -4.81 4.68
CA ASN A 21 -6.42 -3.93 3.99
C ASN A 21 -5.10 -4.61 3.62
N VAL A 22 -5.10 -5.92 3.66
CA VAL A 22 -3.92 -6.68 3.22
C VAL A 22 -3.84 -6.62 1.71
N GLN A 23 -2.69 -6.25 1.21
CA GLN A 23 -2.45 -6.17 -0.22
C GLN A 23 -2.09 -7.53 -0.78
N ASN A 24 -2.43 -7.73 -2.05
CA ASN A 24 -2.15 -8.98 -2.73
C ASN A 24 -0.63 -9.14 -2.91
N PRO A 25 -0.01 -10.16 -2.31
CA PRO A 25 1.44 -10.34 -2.46
C PRO A 25 1.87 -10.61 -3.89
N VAL A 26 0.97 -11.08 -4.75
CA VAL A 26 1.28 -11.31 -6.16
C VAL A 26 1.57 -9.98 -6.85
N ASP A 27 0.88 -8.90 -6.47
CA ASP A 27 1.13 -7.59 -7.06
C ASP A 27 2.55 -7.12 -6.79
N ARG A 28 3.05 -7.36 -5.59
CA ARG A 28 4.40 -6.98 -5.24
C ARG A 28 5.44 -7.69 -6.11
N ILE A 29 5.18 -8.93 -6.45
CA ILE A 29 6.08 -9.70 -7.32
C ILE A 29 5.96 -9.22 -8.76
N THR A 30 4.72 -9.06 -9.24
CA THR A 30 4.46 -8.67 -10.62
C THR A 30 5.10 -7.33 -10.96
N TYR A 31 5.02 -6.36 -10.04
CA TYR A 31 5.45 -4.99 -10.28
C TYR A 31 6.77 -4.63 -9.58
N ARG A 32 7.53 -5.62 -9.13
CA ARG A 32 8.73 -5.38 -8.33
C ARG A 32 9.80 -4.54 -9.02
N ASP A 33 9.80 -4.52 -10.35
CA ASP A 33 10.79 -3.76 -11.10
C ASP A 33 10.32 -2.36 -11.47
N GLU A 34 9.08 -2.01 -11.14
CA GLU A 34 8.58 -0.67 -11.36
C GLU A 34 9.33 0.30 -10.44
N PRO A 35 9.83 1.43 -10.97
CA PRO A 35 10.61 2.35 -10.14
C PRO A 35 9.88 2.81 -8.87
N LEU A 36 8.57 3.05 -8.95
CA LEU A 36 7.80 3.45 -7.77
C LEU A 36 7.83 2.37 -6.69
N VAL A 37 7.74 1.11 -7.10
CA VAL A 37 7.73 0.00 -6.15
C VAL A 37 9.13 -0.26 -5.60
N ARG A 38 10.12 -0.23 -6.49
CA ARG A 38 11.48 -0.59 -6.14
C ARG A 38 12.23 0.49 -5.38
N ASP A 39 12.04 1.75 -5.77
CA ASP A 39 12.93 2.83 -5.35
C ASP A 39 12.34 3.82 -4.34
N VAL A 40 11.02 3.92 -4.24
CA VAL A 40 10.41 4.87 -3.30
C VAL A 40 10.48 4.32 -1.88
N GLU A 41 10.96 5.16 -0.96
CA GLU A 41 11.10 4.79 0.45
C GLU A 41 10.51 5.85 1.35
N THR A 42 10.09 5.42 2.53
CA THR A 42 9.58 6.31 3.57
C THR A 42 10.60 7.40 3.86
N GLY A 43 10.14 8.63 3.97
CA GLY A 43 10.99 9.77 4.27
C GLY A 43 11.47 10.54 3.05
N MET A 44 11.28 10.00 1.85
CA MET A 44 11.66 10.70 0.62
C MET A 44 10.81 11.94 0.43
N THR A 45 11.41 12.96 -0.21
CA THR A 45 10.68 14.18 -0.53
C THR A 45 9.75 13.94 -1.72
N GLN A 46 8.74 14.80 -1.82
CA GLN A 46 7.83 14.78 -2.95
C GLN A 46 8.56 14.94 -4.27
N ALA A 47 9.55 15.85 -4.31
CA ALA A 47 10.33 16.06 -5.53
C ALA A 47 11.07 14.80 -5.96
N ARG A 48 11.60 14.05 -4.99
CA ARG A 48 12.31 12.81 -5.30
C ARG A 48 11.36 11.77 -5.88
N VAL A 49 10.16 11.65 -5.32
CA VAL A 49 9.17 10.71 -5.84
C VAL A 49 8.77 11.09 -7.26
N LEU A 50 8.59 12.38 -7.53
CA LEU A 50 8.27 12.82 -8.88
C LEU A 50 9.37 12.48 -9.87
N SER A 51 10.63 12.57 -9.44
CA SER A 51 11.74 12.22 -10.33
C SER A 51 11.81 10.72 -10.60
N ILE A 52 11.30 9.91 -9.69
CA ILE A 52 11.30 8.45 -9.85
C ILE A 52 10.12 8.00 -10.69
N GLY A 53 8.92 8.47 -10.37
CA GLY A 53 7.68 7.95 -10.96
C GLY A 53 6.98 8.89 -11.93
N GLY A 54 7.45 10.12 -12.03
CA GLY A 54 6.81 11.11 -12.89
C GLY A 54 5.56 11.67 -12.24
N GLU A 55 4.75 12.35 -13.07
CA GLU A 55 3.51 12.94 -12.60
C GLU A 55 2.49 11.87 -12.25
N PRO A 56 1.81 12.00 -11.13
CA PRO A 56 0.75 11.04 -10.80
C PRO A 56 -0.47 11.27 -11.68
N SER A 57 -1.31 10.26 -11.79
CA SER A 57 -2.58 10.41 -12.51
C SER A 57 -3.50 11.34 -11.74
N ARG A 58 -3.33 11.43 -10.42
CA ARG A 58 -4.14 12.30 -9.59
C ARG A 58 -3.36 12.61 -8.31
N ALA A 59 -3.47 13.84 -7.84
CA ALA A 59 -2.92 14.26 -6.54
C ALA A 59 -4.06 14.79 -5.71
N THR A 60 -4.23 14.26 -4.50
CA THR A 60 -5.37 14.56 -3.65
C THR A 60 -4.89 14.99 -2.27
N THR A 61 -5.55 16.00 -1.70
CA THR A 61 -5.31 16.38 -0.31
C THR A 61 -5.94 15.31 0.60
N ARG A 62 -5.18 14.86 1.57
CA ARG A 62 -5.66 13.86 2.51
C ARG A 62 -6.62 14.50 3.52
N THR A 63 -7.60 13.74 3.98
CA THR A 63 -8.61 14.25 4.91
C THR A 63 -8.56 13.57 6.27
N VAL A 64 -8.07 12.34 6.35
CA VAL A 64 -8.00 11.61 7.62
C VAL A 64 -6.69 11.89 8.33
N VAL A 65 -5.61 11.83 7.58
CA VAL A 65 -4.26 12.15 8.06
C VAL A 65 -3.77 13.32 7.22
N PRO A 66 -3.14 14.36 7.82
CA PRO A 66 -2.70 15.51 7.03
C PRO A 66 -1.68 15.11 5.97
N GLY A 67 -1.74 15.79 4.82
CA GLY A 67 -0.76 15.60 3.76
C GLY A 67 -1.40 15.45 2.40
N LEU A 68 -0.65 14.86 1.49
CA LEU A 68 -1.04 14.64 0.10
C LEU A 68 -0.98 13.15 -0.23
N CYS A 69 -1.74 12.76 -1.25
CA CYS A 69 -1.68 11.41 -1.75
C CYS A 69 -1.62 11.44 -3.27
N HIS A 70 -0.65 10.73 -3.83
CA HIS A 70 -0.48 10.60 -5.28
C HIS A 70 -0.98 9.24 -5.73
N ASP A 71 -1.85 9.24 -6.75
CA ASP A 71 -2.30 8.02 -7.40
C ASP A 71 -1.49 7.79 -8.66
N TYR A 72 -0.99 6.58 -8.81
CA TYR A 72 -0.31 6.14 -10.03
C TYR A 72 -1.01 4.91 -10.56
N ILE A 73 -0.86 4.68 -11.86
CA ILE A 73 -1.34 3.46 -12.49
C ILE A 73 -0.12 2.76 -13.06
N LEU A 74 0.22 1.63 -12.48
CA LEU A 74 1.31 0.79 -12.98
C LEU A 74 0.79 -0.05 -14.12
N ASN A 75 1.66 -0.38 -15.06
CA ASN A 75 1.28 -1.20 -16.20
C ASN A 75 2.39 -2.20 -16.46
N ARG A 76 2.04 -3.48 -16.49
CA ARG A 76 2.96 -4.54 -16.83
C ARG A 76 2.29 -5.44 -17.84
N ASP A 77 2.77 -5.39 -19.08
CA ASP A 77 2.23 -6.23 -20.16
C ASP A 77 0.72 -6.07 -20.30
N GLY A 78 0.24 -4.83 -20.22
CA GLY A 78 -1.17 -4.53 -20.37
C GLY A 78 -1.99 -4.70 -19.09
N LYS A 79 -1.40 -5.23 -18.04
CA LYS A 79 -2.08 -5.40 -16.76
C LYS A 79 -1.87 -4.14 -15.93
N GLN A 80 -2.94 -3.47 -15.58
CA GLN A 80 -2.89 -2.22 -14.84
C GLN A 80 -3.15 -2.45 -13.36
N GLN A 81 -2.50 -1.65 -12.53
CA GLN A 81 -2.62 -1.77 -11.08
C GLN A 81 -2.46 -0.40 -10.44
N PRO A 82 -3.44 0.05 -9.64
CA PRO A 82 -3.28 1.29 -8.88
C PRO A 82 -2.14 1.18 -7.86
N TYR A 83 -1.45 2.29 -7.68
CA TYR A 83 -0.40 2.37 -6.68
C TYR A 83 -0.40 3.77 -6.10
N TYR A 84 -0.43 3.88 -4.77
CA TYR A 84 -0.42 5.18 -4.13
C TYR A 84 0.94 5.46 -3.49
N VAL A 85 1.27 6.72 -3.39
CA VAL A 85 2.37 7.21 -2.55
C VAL A 85 1.78 8.35 -1.74
N SER A 86 1.80 8.21 -0.43
CA SER A 86 1.26 9.25 0.44
C SER A 86 2.38 10.01 1.11
N PHE A 87 2.11 11.30 1.38
CA PHE A 87 3.06 12.21 1.99
C PHE A 87 2.44 12.82 3.24
N ASP A 88 3.24 12.99 4.26
CA ASP A 88 2.79 13.64 5.49
C ASP A 88 2.77 15.16 5.32
N SER A 89 2.44 15.89 6.39
CA SER A 89 2.33 17.34 6.33
C SER A 89 3.68 18.02 6.07
N ALA A 90 4.78 17.31 6.25
CA ALA A 90 6.12 17.84 5.94
C ALA A 90 6.52 17.55 4.49
N GLY A 91 5.65 16.91 3.71
CA GLY A 91 5.92 16.59 2.31
C GLY A 91 6.82 15.39 2.12
N ARG A 92 6.89 14.50 3.08
CA ARG A 92 7.72 13.31 2.98
C ARG A 92 6.87 12.06 2.94
N VAL A 93 7.34 11.06 2.22
CA VAL A 93 6.63 9.79 2.06
C VAL A 93 6.39 9.16 3.43
N ASP A 94 5.12 8.84 3.73
CA ASP A 94 4.76 8.08 4.93
C ASP A 94 4.05 6.78 4.61
N GLY A 95 3.78 6.50 3.33
CA GLY A 95 3.15 5.23 2.95
C GLY A 95 3.13 5.04 1.45
N GLN A 96 2.98 3.80 1.04
CA GLN A 96 2.86 3.45 -0.37
C GLN A 96 2.28 2.04 -0.47
N GLY A 97 1.62 1.74 -1.58
CA GLY A 97 1.06 0.41 -1.75
C GLY A 97 0.15 0.30 -2.95
N PHE A 98 -0.36 -0.91 -3.16
CA PHE A 98 -1.16 -1.28 -4.32
C PHE A 98 -2.64 -1.00 -4.09
N LEU A 99 -2.94 0.23 -3.72
CA LEU A 99 -4.29 0.73 -3.49
C LEU A 99 -4.41 2.08 -4.16
N THR A 100 -5.64 2.56 -4.27
CA THR A 100 -5.87 3.95 -4.64
C THR A 100 -5.80 4.82 -3.39
N CYS A 101 -5.60 6.12 -3.60
CA CYS A 101 -5.66 7.08 -2.49
C CYS A 101 -7.02 7.03 -1.80
N LYS A 102 -8.09 6.81 -2.57
CA LYS A 102 -9.42 6.71 -2.00
C LYS A 102 -9.54 5.52 -1.05
N GLN A 103 -8.99 4.37 -1.44
CA GLN A 103 -9.00 3.17 -0.59
C GLN A 103 -8.16 3.38 0.66
N LEU A 104 -7.02 4.06 0.52
CA LEU A 104 -6.20 4.42 1.68
C LEU A 104 -6.98 5.26 2.67
N GLU A 105 -7.70 6.28 2.17
CA GLU A 105 -8.51 7.14 3.03
C GLU A 105 -9.59 6.35 3.75
N GLU A 106 -10.24 5.44 3.04
CA GLU A 106 -11.28 4.61 3.63
C GLU A 106 -10.71 3.72 4.73
N ASN A 107 -9.55 3.12 4.48
CA ASN A 107 -8.89 2.28 5.47
C ASN A 107 -8.52 3.08 6.72
N GLN A 108 -7.97 4.27 6.52
CA GLN A 108 -7.57 5.12 7.64
C GLN A 108 -8.78 5.60 8.45
N ARG A 109 -9.87 5.90 7.77
CA ARG A 109 -11.10 6.30 8.43
C ARG A 109 -11.65 5.17 9.28
N ASN A 110 -11.60 3.94 8.76
CA ASN A 110 -12.08 2.78 9.48
C ASN A 110 -11.23 2.48 10.72
N LEU A 111 -9.92 2.71 10.63
CA LEU A 111 -9.04 2.49 11.76
C LEU A 111 -9.29 3.47 12.91
N ARG A 112 -9.87 4.63 12.60
CA ARG A 112 -10.16 5.65 13.62
C ARG A 112 -11.44 5.40 14.39
N ARG A 113 -12.24 4.46 13.97
CA ARG A 113 -13.51 4.16 14.65
C ARG A 113 -13.30 3.24 15.88
#